data_ee65d132b937d5a3c617e1786160d378
#
_entry.id   ee65d132b937d5a3c617e1786160d378
#
_cell.length_a   1.000
_cell.length_b   1.000
_cell.length_c   1.000
_cell.angle_alpha   90.00
_cell.angle_beta   90.00
_cell.angle_gamma   90.00
#
_symmetry.space_group_name_H-M   'P 1'
#
loop_
_entity.id
_entity.type
_entity.pdbx_description
1 polymer ?
#
loop_
_entity_poly.entity_id
_entity_poly.type
_entity_poly.pdbx_seq_one_letter_code
_entity_poly.pdbx_strand_id
1 'polypeptide(L)'
;MAKTKTSILKTLADENVSFLRMQFTDILGQNKNVEVPTSQFEKALDGELMFDGSSVQGFTRIEESDMLLKPDLDTFLIFPEIVEGAGRGKVARLICDIANPDDTPFEGDPRYALRRQIERLKALGFDDMSAGPEPEFFMFTRHADGSPTTDTH
;
A
#
# COMPACT_ATOMS: atom_id res chain seq x y z
N MET A 1 -5.82 -1.07 -19.34
CA MET A 1 -5.92 -2.55 -19.23
C MET A 1 -5.73 -2.91 -17.76
N ALA A 2 -6.57 -3.80 -17.22
CA ALA A 2 -6.39 -4.30 -15.87
C ALA A 2 -5.01 -4.98 -15.72
N LYS A 3 -4.33 -4.71 -14.62
CA LYS A 3 -3.02 -5.32 -14.34
C LYS A 3 -3.22 -6.74 -13.85
N THR A 4 -2.39 -7.66 -14.34
CA THR A 4 -2.41 -9.08 -13.93
C THR A 4 -1.13 -9.44 -13.20
N LYS A 5 -1.15 -10.47 -12.37
CA LYS A 5 0.05 -11.02 -11.70
C LYS A 5 1.20 -11.21 -12.71
N THR A 6 0.93 -11.86 -13.83
CA THR A 6 1.95 -12.12 -14.87
C THR A 6 2.52 -10.83 -15.46
N SER A 7 1.69 -9.83 -15.73
CA SER A 7 2.15 -8.55 -16.27
C SER A 7 3.00 -7.78 -15.26
N ILE A 8 2.63 -7.83 -13.97
CA ILE A 8 3.38 -7.19 -12.89
C ILE A 8 4.74 -7.89 -12.70
N LEU A 9 4.79 -9.22 -12.61
CA LEU A 9 6.04 -9.96 -12.48
C LEU A 9 7.00 -9.67 -13.64
N LYS A 10 6.47 -9.61 -14.86
CA LYS A 10 7.26 -9.23 -16.03
C LYS A 10 7.83 -7.81 -15.87
N THR A 11 7.01 -6.85 -15.49
CA THR A 11 7.45 -5.46 -15.30
C THR A 11 8.50 -5.35 -14.19
N LEU A 12 8.30 -6.05 -13.06
CA LEU A 12 9.26 -6.08 -11.96
C LEU A 12 10.64 -6.58 -12.40
N ALA A 13 10.67 -7.62 -13.26
CA ALA A 13 11.90 -8.17 -13.82
C ALA A 13 12.53 -7.22 -14.85
N ASP A 14 11.77 -6.74 -15.83
CA ASP A 14 12.25 -5.84 -16.89
C ASP A 14 12.84 -4.54 -16.31
N GLU A 15 12.26 -4.02 -15.23
CA GLU A 15 12.67 -2.79 -14.56
C GLU A 15 13.73 -3.00 -13.46
N ASN A 16 14.17 -4.24 -13.22
CA ASN A 16 15.11 -4.60 -12.14
C ASN A 16 14.68 -4.09 -10.76
N VAL A 17 13.41 -4.28 -10.41
CA VAL A 17 12.88 -3.92 -9.11
C VAL A 17 13.44 -4.85 -8.04
N SER A 18 14.01 -4.29 -6.98
CA SER A 18 14.66 -5.03 -5.90
C SER A 18 13.72 -5.34 -4.75
N PHE A 19 12.75 -4.46 -4.49
CA PHE A 19 11.83 -4.60 -3.38
C PHE A 19 10.40 -4.23 -3.79
N LEU A 20 9.44 -4.94 -3.18
CA LEU A 20 8.01 -4.67 -3.34
C LEU A 20 7.42 -4.31 -1.97
N ARG A 21 6.82 -3.13 -1.88
CA ARG A 21 6.10 -2.64 -0.69
C ARG A 21 4.64 -2.99 -0.79
N MET A 22 4.17 -3.78 0.16
CA MET A 22 2.77 -4.10 0.38
C MET A 22 2.22 -3.07 1.37
N GLN A 23 1.56 -2.03 0.85
CA GLN A 23 1.10 -0.89 1.64
C GLN A 23 -0.33 -1.09 2.11
N PHE A 24 -0.61 -0.72 3.35
CA PHE A 24 -1.96 -0.70 3.93
C PHE A 24 -2.10 0.48 4.88
N THR A 25 -3.32 0.79 5.28
CA THR A 25 -3.60 1.92 6.17
C THR A 25 -4.10 1.41 7.51
N ASP A 26 -3.60 1.96 8.60
CA ASP A 26 -4.12 1.68 9.94
C ASP A 26 -5.36 2.53 10.27
N ILE A 27 -5.97 2.30 11.44
CA ILE A 27 -7.18 3.02 11.88
C ILE A 27 -6.96 4.51 12.13
N LEU A 28 -5.71 4.94 12.26
CA LEU A 28 -5.33 6.35 12.42
C LEU A 28 -5.07 7.05 11.08
N GLY A 29 -5.24 6.35 9.96
CA GLY A 29 -4.95 6.86 8.62
C GLY A 29 -3.46 6.84 8.26
N GLN A 30 -2.61 6.20 9.06
CA GLN A 30 -1.19 6.10 8.75
C GLN A 30 -0.92 4.99 7.74
N ASN A 31 -0.13 5.33 6.72
CA ASN A 31 0.35 4.35 5.76
C ASN A 31 1.45 3.47 6.40
N LYS A 32 1.19 2.18 6.44
CA LYS A 32 2.11 1.12 6.86
C LYS A 32 2.52 0.30 5.66
N ASN A 33 3.61 -0.45 5.77
CA ASN A 33 3.99 -1.38 4.71
C ASN A 33 4.81 -2.55 5.26
N VAL A 34 4.73 -3.67 4.54
CA VAL A 34 5.69 -4.78 4.61
C VAL A 34 6.47 -4.77 3.31
N GLU A 35 7.79 -4.68 3.38
CA GLU A 35 8.67 -4.69 2.22
C GLU A 35 9.25 -6.09 2.03
N VAL A 36 9.17 -6.62 0.83
CA VAL A 36 9.66 -7.97 0.49
C VAL A 36 10.66 -7.95 -0.66
N PRO A 37 11.67 -8.83 -0.64
CA PRO A 37 12.65 -8.98 -1.71
C PRO A 37 12.06 -9.77 -2.91
N THR A 38 12.79 -9.79 -4.02
CA THR A 38 12.42 -10.47 -5.26
C THR A 38 11.98 -11.93 -5.09
N SER A 39 12.59 -12.66 -4.17
CA SER A 39 12.24 -14.06 -3.87
C SER A 39 10.82 -14.26 -3.30
N GLN A 40 10.17 -13.19 -2.88
CA GLN A 40 8.82 -13.21 -2.29
C GLN A 40 7.76 -12.58 -3.20
N PHE A 41 8.10 -12.08 -4.39
CA PHE A 41 7.16 -11.35 -5.25
C PHE A 41 5.95 -12.20 -5.66
N GLU A 42 6.16 -13.47 -6.00
CA GLU A 42 5.04 -14.35 -6.36
C GLU A 42 4.07 -14.54 -5.20
N LYS A 43 4.59 -14.85 -4.02
CA LYS A 43 3.81 -15.01 -2.79
C LYS A 43 3.06 -13.73 -2.42
N ALA A 44 3.73 -12.57 -2.58
CA ALA A 44 3.13 -11.26 -2.37
C ALA A 44 1.93 -11.02 -3.29
N LEU A 45 2.08 -11.32 -4.58
CA LEU A 45 1.04 -11.12 -5.58
C LEU A 45 -0.11 -12.14 -5.47
N ASP A 46 0.13 -13.29 -4.86
CA ASP A 46 -0.92 -14.28 -4.54
C ASP A 46 -1.73 -13.91 -3.28
N GLY A 47 -1.30 -12.87 -2.55
CA GLY A 47 -1.96 -12.46 -1.32
C GLY A 47 -1.74 -13.43 -0.16
N GLU A 48 -0.61 -14.12 -0.16
CA GLU A 48 -0.23 -15.13 0.85
C GLU A 48 0.79 -14.58 1.86
N LEU A 49 1.13 -13.29 1.78
CA LEU A 49 2.00 -12.67 2.78
C LEU A 49 1.24 -12.43 4.07
N MET A 50 1.81 -12.96 5.14
CA MET A 50 1.34 -12.73 6.50
C MET A 50 2.17 -11.64 7.18
N PHE A 51 1.54 -10.91 8.09
CA PHE A 51 2.19 -9.96 8.97
C PHE A 51 1.54 -10.01 10.35
N ASP A 52 2.27 -9.54 11.36
CA ASP A 52 1.77 -9.44 12.73
C ASP A 52 0.88 -8.20 12.90
N GLY A 53 -0.43 -8.41 12.87
CA GLY A 53 -1.44 -7.35 13.06
C GLY A 53 -1.45 -6.78 14.47
N SER A 54 -0.92 -7.49 15.49
CA SER A 54 -0.83 -6.97 16.85
C SER A 54 0.16 -5.80 16.97
N SER A 55 1.11 -5.72 16.04
CA SER A 55 2.03 -4.59 15.90
C SER A 55 1.39 -3.33 15.32
N VAL A 56 0.13 -3.43 14.83
CA VAL A 56 -0.61 -2.32 14.22
C VAL A 56 -1.72 -1.89 15.18
N GLN A 57 -1.69 -0.61 15.57
CA GLN A 57 -2.64 -0.08 16.53
C GLN A 57 -4.09 -0.26 16.08
N GLY A 58 -4.89 -0.92 16.93
CA GLY A 58 -6.31 -1.11 16.71
C GLY A 58 -6.68 -2.28 15.79
N PHE A 59 -5.73 -3.12 15.36
CA PHE A 59 -6.04 -4.26 14.50
C PHE A 59 -6.48 -5.47 15.32
N THR A 60 -5.55 -6.19 15.92
CA THR A 60 -5.85 -7.43 16.63
C THR A 60 -5.17 -7.52 17.99
N ARG A 61 -5.53 -8.53 18.79
CA ARG A 61 -4.82 -8.91 20.00
C ARG A 61 -3.68 -9.87 19.66
N ILE A 62 -2.76 -10.04 20.60
CA ILE A 62 -1.56 -10.88 20.42
C ILE A 62 -1.91 -12.33 20.07
N GLU A 63 -3.01 -12.85 20.60
CA GLU A 63 -3.46 -14.23 20.40
C GLU A 63 -3.99 -14.54 19.00
N GLU A 64 -4.35 -13.49 18.23
CA GLU A 64 -4.92 -13.59 16.89
C GLU A 64 -4.18 -12.66 15.92
N SER A 65 -2.85 -12.63 16.02
CA SER A 65 -2.03 -11.61 15.39
C SER A 65 -1.78 -11.79 13.89
N ASP A 66 -1.82 -13.02 13.39
CA ASP A 66 -1.51 -13.29 11.99
C ASP A 66 -2.60 -12.78 11.05
N MET A 67 -2.22 -11.89 10.12
CA MET A 67 -3.12 -11.31 9.13
C MET A 67 -2.51 -11.41 7.74
N LEU A 68 -3.35 -11.43 6.71
CA LEU A 68 -2.96 -11.54 5.31
C LEU A 68 -3.04 -10.18 4.61
N LEU A 69 -2.04 -9.91 3.75
CA LEU A 69 -2.04 -8.77 2.83
C LEU A 69 -2.59 -9.19 1.46
N LYS A 70 -3.73 -8.65 1.07
CA LYS A 70 -4.39 -8.92 -0.20
C LYS A 70 -4.15 -7.76 -1.18
N PRO A 71 -3.25 -7.93 -2.16
CA PRO A 71 -2.85 -6.84 -3.04
C PRO A 71 -3.96 -6.46 -4.04
N ASP A 72 -4.20 -5.18 -4.16
CA ASP A 72 -4.96 -4.59 -5.25
C ASP A 72 -4.01 -4.35 -6.43
N LEU A 73 -4.05 -5.23 -7.43
CA LEU A 73 -3.11 -5.22 -8.55
C LEU A 73 -3.18 -3.94 -9.40
N ASP A 74 -4.33 -3.29 -9.46
CA ASP A 74 -4.49 -2.05 -10.21
C ASP A 74 -3.76 -0.86 -9.59
N THR A 75 -3.36 -0.98 -8.31
CA THR A 75 -2.58 0.03 -7.59
C THR A 75 -1.08 -0.09 -7.79
N PHE A 76 -0.60 -1.06 -8.57
CA PHE A 76 0.83 -1.27 -8.81
C PHE A 76 1.51 -0.03 -9.37
N LEU A 77 2.62 0.37 -8.73
CA LEU A 77 3.43 1.53 -9.10
C LEU A 77 4.91 1.25 -8.79
N ILE A 78 5.80 1.64 -9.69
CA ILE A 78 7.24 1.71 -9.41
C ILE A 78 7.54 3.14 -8.98
N PHE A 79 8.22 3.31 -7.83
CA PHE A 79 8.61 4.64 -7.36
C PHE A 79 9.68 5.25 -8.25
N PRO A 80 9.63 6.58 -8.51
CA PRO A 80 10.73 7.29 -9.15
C PRO A 80 12.01 7.17 -8.31
N GLU A 81 13.17 7.03 -8.97
CA GLU A 81 14.49 6.91 -8.28
C GLU A 81 14.79 8.05 -7.31
N ILE A 82 14.22 9.23 -7.55
CA ILE A 82 14.38 10.43 -6.71
C ILE A 82 13.86 10.21 -5.29
N VAL A 83 12.88 9.31 -5.09
CA VAL A 83 12.21 9.10 -3.79
C VAL A 83 13.00 8.13 -2.90
N GLU A 84 13.82 7.25 -3.47
CA GLU A 84 14.38 6.08 -2.74
C GLU A 84 15.84 6.22 -2.33
N GLY A 85 16.55 7.23 -2.78
CA GLY A 85 17.99 7.41 -2.49
C GLY A 85 18.90 6.41 -3.20
N ALA A 86 20.09 6.86 -3.57
CA ALA A 86 21.07 6.07 -4.29
C ALA A 86 21.50 4.81 -3.51
N GLY A 87 21.41 3.62 -4.13
CA GLY A 87 22.04 2.39 -3.64
C GLY A 87 21.11 1.26 -3.19
N ARG A 88 19.80 1.46 -3.08
CA ARG A 88 18.85 0.39 -2.69
C ARG A 88 18.22 -0.41 -3.83
N GLY A 89 18.43 0.02 -5.08
CA GLY A 89 17.67 -0.49 -6.23
C GLY A 89 16.27 0.09 -6.32
N LYS A 90 15.56 -0.23 -7.40
CA LYS A 90 14.18 0.24 -7.60
C LYS A 90 13.23 -0.45 -6.63
N VAL A 91 12.25 0.31 -6.18
CA VAL A 91 11.18 -0.16 -5.29
C VAL A 91 9.83 0.02 -5.99
N ALA A 92 8.99 -0.99 -5.93
CA ALA A 92 7.61 -0.91 -6.36
C ALA A 92 6.66 -1.00 -5.14
N ARG A 93 5.40 -0.64 -5.34
CA ARG A 93 4.36 -0.79 -4.32
C ARG A 93 3.08 -1.40 -4.88
N LEU A 94 2.33 -2.01 -3.99
CA LEU A 94 0.92 -2.35 -4.13
C LEU A 94 0.18 -1.86 -2.88
N ILE A 95 -1.04 -1.37 -3.04
CA ILE A 95 -1.94 -1.11 -1.92
C ILE A 95 -2.70 -2.40 -1.65
N CYS A 96 -2.82 -2.78 -0.36
CA CYS A 96 -3.42 -4.02 0.07
C CYS A 96 -4.66 -3.78 0.90
N ASP A 97 -5.60 -4.69 0.79
CA ASP A 97 -6.62 -4.93 1.80
C ASP A 97 -6.06 -5.88 2.85
N ILE A 98 -6.64 -5.88 4.03
CA ILE A 98 -6.29 -6.78 5.12
C ILE A 98 -7.34 -7.89 5.22
N ALA A 99 -6.89 -9.12 5.34
CA ALA A 99 -7.76 -10.27 5.58
C ALA A 99 -7.33 -11.05 6.83
N ASN A 100 -8.29 -11.75 7.41
CA ASN A 100 -8.06 -12.72 8.47
C ASN A 100 -7.31 -13.96 7.91
N PRO A 101 -6.75 -14.83 8.78
CA PRO A 101 -6.05 -16.04 8.34
C PRO A 101 -6.91 -17.03 7.53
N ASP A 102 -8.23 -16.98 7.70
CA ASP A 102 -9.22 -17.77 6.95
C ASP A 102 -9.63 -17.15 5.61
N ASP A 103 -8.93 -16.10 5.19
CA ASP A 103 -9.17 -15.36 3.95
C ASP A 103 -10.42 -14.47 3.94
N THR A 104 -11.12 -14.35 5.06
CA THR A 104 -12.23 -13.40 5.19
C THR A 104 -11.72 -11.98 5.35
N PRO A 105 -12.41 -10.96 4.80
CA PRO A 105 -12.01 -9.56 4.99
C PRO A 105 -11.96 -9.19 6.47
N PHE A 106 -10.92 -8.46 6.86
CA PHE A 106 -10.82 -7.92 8.21
C PHE A 106 -11.71 -6.68 8.35
N GLU A 107 -12.65 -6.70 9.30
CA GLU A 107 -13.62 -5.61 9.48
C GLU A 107 -12.99 -4.29 9.96
N GLY A 108 -11.82 -4.35 10.58
CA GLY A 108 -11.05 -3.20 11.02
C GLY A 108 -10.19 -2.55 9.91
N ASP A 109 -10.16 -3.12 8.70
CA ASP A 109 -9.46 -2.52 7.57
C ASP A 109 -10.20 -1.28 7.06
N PRO A 110 -9.58 -0.08 7.06
CA PRO A 110 -10.20 1.14 6.54
C PRO A 110 -10.61 1.05 5.08
N ARG A 111 -9.86 0.32 4.23
CA ARG A 111 -10.25 0.12 2.83
C ARG A 111 -11.50 -0.75 2.71
N TYR A 112 -11.60 -1.79 3.51
CA TYR A 112 -12.80 -2.61 3.54
C TYR A 112 -14.02 -1.83 4.07
N ALA A 113 -13.82 -1.01 5.10
CA ALA A 113 -14.88 -0.12 5.59
C ALA A 113 -15.39 0.83 4.49
N LEU A 114 -14.50 1.42 3.70
CA LEU A 114 -14.88 2.27 2.56
C LEU A 114 -15.64 1.48 1.49
N ARG A 115 -15.18 0.29 1.11
CA ARG A 115 -15.88 -0.57 0.13
C ARG A 115 -17.30 -0.89 0.57
N ARG A 116 -17.51 -1.22 1.84
CA ARG A 116 -18.84 -1.45 2.41
C ARG A 116 -19.75 -0.21 2.30
N GLN A 117 -19.22 1.00 2.45
CA GLN A 117 -20.01 2.22 2.26
C GLN A 117 -20.36 2.46 0.80
N ILE A 118 -19.45 2.17 -0.13
CA ILE A 118 -19.72 2.24 -1.57
C ILE A 118 -20.83 1.25 -1.97
N GLU A 119 -20.80 0.03 -1.44
CA GLU A 119 -21.88 -0.94 -1.69
C GLU A 119 -23.23 -0.48 -1.14
N ARG A 120 -23.25 0.13 0.05
CA ARG A 120 -24.47 0.72 0.61
C ARG A 120 -24.98 1.88 -0.25
N LEU A 121 -24.09 2.72 -0.75
CA LEU A 121 -24.42 3.81 -1.64
C LEU A 121 -25.12 3.29 -2.92
N LYS A 122 -24.54 2.25 -3.52
CA LYS A 122 -25.12 1.58 -4.72
C LYS A 122 -26.48 0.98 -4.43
N ALA A 123 -26.66 0.37 -3.25
CA ALA A 123 -27.96 -0.16 -2.84
C ALA A 123 -29.04 0.91 -2.67
N LEU A 124 -28.65 2.17 -2.45
CA LEU A 124 -29.55 3.34 -2.40
C LEU A 124 -29.83 3.95 -3.79
N GLY A 125 -29.28 3.38 -4.86
CA GLY A 125 -29.51 3.81 -6.25
C GLY A 125 -28.52 4.86 -6.76
N PHE A 126 -27.40 5.09 -6.07
CA PHE A 126 -26.32 5.95 -6.55
C PHE A 126 -25.25 5.09 -7.24
N ASP A 127 -24.71 5.56 -8.34
CA ASP A 127 -23.67 4.83 -9.09
C ASP A 127 -22.28 5.03 -8.49
N ASP A 128 -21.97 6.23 -7.99
CA ASP A 128 -20.65 6.61 -7.49
C ASP A 128 -20.71 7.79 -6.52
N MET A 129 -19.58 8.05 -5.84
CA MET A 129 -19.36 9.21 -4.99
C MET A 129 -17.99 9.80 -5.32
N SER A 130 -17.97 11.07 -5.72
CA SER A 130 -16.72 11.79 -5.96
C SER A 130 -16.27 12.51 -4.69
N ALA A 131 -14.98 12.46 -4.41
CA ALA A 131 -14.34 13.21 -3.35
C ALA A 131 -13.18 14.04 -3.93
N GLY A 132 -13.02 15.27 -3.41
CA GLY A 132 -11.91 16.17 -3.77
C GLY A 132 -10.94 16.29 -2.59
N PRO A 133 -9.88 15.46 -2.50
CA PRO A 133 -8.89 15.62 -1.45
C PRO A 133 -8.07 16.90 -1.64
N GLU A 134 -7.80 17.60 -0.54
CA GLU A 134 -7.01 18.85 -0.52
C GLU A 134 -5.72 18.60 0.28
N PRO A 135 -4.67 18.03 -0.33
CA PRO A 135 -3.41 17.77 0.37
C PRO A 135 -2.68 19.09 0.63
N GLU A 136 -2.33 19.33 1.88
CA GLU A 136 -1.50 20.46 2.31
C GLU A 136 -0.08 19.98 2.60
N PHE A 137 0.91 20.68 2.06
CA PHE A 137 2.32 20.33 2.26
C PHE A 137 3.23 21.54 2.12
N PHE A 138 4.42 21.45 2.69
CA PHE A 138 5.50 22.41 2.51
C PHE A 138 6.56 21.84 1.57
N MET A 139 7.00 22.65 0.61
CA MET A 139 8.16 22.33 -0.22
C MET A 139 9.41 23.02 0.35
N PHE A 140 10.51 22.28 0.40
CA PHE A 140 11.78 22.79 0.87
C PHE A 140 12.86 22.54 -0.19
N THR A 141 13.70 23.53 -0.42
CA THR A 141 14.98 23.32 -1.11
C THR A 141 15.96 22.69 -0.13
N ARG A 142 16.80 21.79 -0.59
CA ARG A 142 17.83 21.17 0.23
C ARG A 142 19.18 21.81 -0.07
N HIS A 143 19.85 22.32 0.94
CA HIS A 143 21.24 22.79 0.84
C HIS A 143 22.22 21.64 0.59
N ALA A 144 23.46 21.98 0.17
CA ALA A 144 24.49 20.97 -0.06
C ALA A 144 24.86 20.14 1.18
N ASP A 145 24.66 20.67 2.37
CA ASP A 145 24.85 19.99 3.65
C ASP A 145 23.67 19.13 4.07
N GLY A 146 22.60 19.09 3.24
CA GLY A 146 21.38 18.32 3.47
C GLY A 146 20.33 19.02 4.34
N SER A 147 20.59 20.19 4.89
CA SER A 147 19.61 20.96 5.68
C SER A 147 18.50 21.50 4.78
N PRO A 148 17.23 21.47 5.25
CA PRO A 148 16.13 22.07 4.51
C PRO A 148 16.14 23.60 4.65
N THR A 149 15.78 24.31 3.58
CA THR A 149 15.49 25.75 3.64
C THR A 149 14.10 26.01 3.07
N THR A 150 13.38 26.96 3.65
CA THR A 150 12.14 27.45 3.08
C THR A 150 12.46 28.27 1.83
N ASP A 151 11.76 27.97 0.73
CA ASP A 151 11.76 28.84 -0.42
C ASP A 151 10.96 30.09 -0.07
N THR A 152 11.63 31.21 0.08
CA THR A 152 11.04 32.48 0.53
C THR A 152 10.74 33.42 -0.66
N HIS A 153 10.22 32.84 -1.75
CA HIS A 153 9.75 33.67 -2.86
C HIS A 153 8.25 33.89 -2.84
#